data_0e66f1fd705193b60007dcf1999b84a5
#
_entry.id   0e66f1fd705193b60007dcf1999b84a5
#
_cell.length_a   1.000
_cell.length_b   1.000
_cell.length_c   1.000
_cell.angle_alpha   90.00
_cell.angle_beta   90.00
_cell.angle_gamma   90.00
#
_symmetry.space_group_name_H-M   'P 1'
#
loop_
_entity.id
_entity.type
_entity.pdbx_description
1 polymer ?
#
loop_
_entity_poly.entity_id
_entity_poly.type
_entity_poly.pdbx_seq_one_letter_code
_entity_poly.pdbx_strand_id
1 'polypeptide(L)'
;MNSHAQIGIIGLGAMGQGLALNIAEKGYRISVFNRHLDGVEENVAQDFMAKTEHRETMGGFDELDSFVQSLAAPRKILLLVSAGAAVDEVIENLTPFLKAGDLIIDGGNSHYRDTERRLQDLETMNIDYLGAGISGGPDGSRQGPAIMVGGTGYKKVSDLLCSITAQDSSGKACCSYIGAGGAGHYVKMVHNGIEYAEMQLLAE
;
A
#
# COMPACT_ATOMS: atom_id res chain seq x y z
N MET A 1 -1.81 2.15 26.51
CA MET A 1 -1.64 2.67 25.14
C MET A 1 -1.94 1.53 24.19
N ASN A 2 -2.65 1.79 23.10
CA ASN A 2 -3.04 0.72 22.14
C ASN A 2 -1.76 0.18 21.48
N SER A 3 -1.42 -1.07 21.72
CA SER A 3 -0.17 -1.69 21.22
C SER A 3 -0.24 -2.09 19.74
N HIS A 4 -1.43 -2.03 19.12
CA HIS A 4 -1.67 -2.47 17.74
C HIS A 4 -1.19 -1.44 16.73
N ALA A 5 -0.75 -1.94 15.57
CA ALA A 5 -0.32 -1.12 14.46
C ALA A 5 -1.51 -0.42 13.77
N GLN A 6 -1.31 0.81 13.33
CA GLN A 6 -2.33 1.65 12.70
C GLN A 6 -2.54 1.30 11.22
N ILE A 7 -1.54 0.69 10.59
CA ILE A 7 -1.57 0.20 9.21
C ILE A 7 -0.66 -1.01 9.05
N GLY A 8 -1.04 -1.94 8.20
CA GLY A 8 -0.22 -3.06 7.76
C GLY A 8 0.26 -2.86 6.33
N ILE A 9 1.44 -3.39 6.00
CA ILE A 9 1.99 -3.43 4.65
C ILE A 9 2.26 -4.88 4.27
N ILE A 10 1.76 -5.29 3.13
CA ILE A 10 2.03 -6.61 2.52
C ILE A 10 2.88 -6.41 1.27
N GLY A 11 4.03 -7.09 1.24
CA GLY A 11 4.99 -7.01 0.16
C GLY A 11 6.14 -6.05 0.49
N LEU A 12 7.31 -6.62 0.77
CA LEU A 12 8.53 -5.92 1.17
C LEU A 12 9.58 -5.87 0.05
N GLY A 13 9.12 -5.67 -1.19
CA GLY A 13 9.99 -5.23 -2.28
C GLY A 13 10.52 -3.80 -2.01
N ALA A 14 11.30 -3.25 -2.94
CA ALA A 14 11.93 -1.93 -2.77
C ALA A 14 10.94 -0.81 -2.41
N MET A 15 9.76 -0.78 -3.07
CA MET A 15 8.68 0.17 -2.77
C MET A 15 8.09 -0.05 -1.37
N GLY A 16 7.84 -1.32 -0.99
CA GLY A 16 7.25 -1.66 0.30
C GLY A 16 8.15 -1.30 1.47
N GLN A 17 9.43 -1.59 1.37
CA GLN A 17 10.42 -1.19 2.37
C GLN A 17 10.52 0.34 2.49
N GLY A 18 10.57 1.04 1.35
CA GLY A 18 10.63 2.51 1.31
C GLY A 18 9.41 3.15 2.00
N LEU A 19 8.19 2.71 1.66
CA LEU A 19 6.96 3.22 2.28
C LEU A 19 6.85 2.85 3.75
N ALA A 20 7.27 1.64 4.15
CA ALA A 20 7.29 1.24 5.55
C ALA A 20 8.13 2.18 6.41
N LEU A 21 9.34 2.49 5.95
CA LEU A 21 10.22 3.42 6.64
C LEU A 21 9.66 4.85 6.66
N ASN A 22 9.11 5.33 5.54
CA ASN A 22 8.48 6.65 5.45
C ASN A 22 7.32 6.79 6.44
N ILE A 23 6.41 5.80 6.51
CA ILE A 23 5.28 5.79 7.44
C ILE A 23 5.77 5.78 8.91
N ALA A 24 6.78 4.95 9.21
CA ALA A 24 7.34 4.87 10.57
C ALA A 24 7.98 6.20 11.00
N GLU A 25 8.68 6.90 10.12
CA GLU A 25 9.27 8.23 10.37
C GLU A 25 8.23 9.32 10.63
N LYS A 26 7.01 9.15 10.13
CA LYS A 26 5.87 10.04 10.45
C LYS A 26 5.23 9.71 11.81
N GLY A 27 5.80 8.76 12.56
CA GLY A 27 5.35 8.39 13.91
C GLY A 27 4.19 7.38 13.95
N TYR A 28 3.82 6.79 12.84
CA TYR A 28 2.81 5.73 12.82
C TYR A 28 3.40 4.39 13.25
N ARG A 29 2.61 3.62 14.00
CA ARG A 29 2.92 2.22 14.27
C ARG A 29 2.47 1.37 13.09
N ILE A 30 3.36 0.53 12.59
CA ILE A 30 3.11 -0.30 11.41
C ILE A 30 3.44 -1.76 11.65
N SER A 31 2.76 -2.63 10.93
CA SER A 31 3.12 -4.04 10.80
C SER A 31 3.46 -4.32 9.34
N VAL A 32 4.54 -5.05 9.12
CA VAL A 32 4.97 -5.43 7.77
C VAL A 32 4.94 -6.95 7.64
N PHE A 33 4.46 -7.40 6.49
CA PHE A 33 4.36 -8.82 6.16
C PHE A 33 4.98 -9.10 4.79
N ASN A 34 5.75 -10.16 4.71
CA ASN A 34 6.13 -10.78 3.45
C ASN A 34 5.88 -12.27 3.55
N ARG A 35 5.33 -12.85 2.49
CA ARG A 35 5.15 -14.31 2.44
C ARG A 35 6.49 -15.01 2.53
N HIS A 36 6.48 -16.23 3.04
CA HIS A 36 7.62 -17.13 2.94
C HIS A 36 7.48 -17.96 1.65
N LEU A 37 8.56 -18.04 0.88
CA LEU A 37 8.64 -18.89 -0.30
C LEU A 37 10.05 -19.51 -0.35
N ASP A 38 10.13 -20.83 -0.15
CA ASP A 38 11.37 -21.58 -0.07
C ASP A 38 12.31 -21.29 -1.28
N GLY A 39 13.55 -20.96 -0.99
CA GLY A 39 14.58 -20.68 -2.00
C GLY A 39 14.42 -19.35 -2.75
N VAL A 40 13.39 -18.55 -2.47
CA VAL A 40 13.10 -17.28 -3.19
C VAL A 40 12.86 -16.11 -2.26
N GLU A 41 11.92 -16.23 -1.34
CA GLU A 41 11.53 -15.17 -0.40
C GLU A 41 11.57 -15.72 1.04
N GLU A 42 12.77 -15.89 1.58
CA GLU A 42 13.00 -16.42 2.93
C GLU A 42 13.36 -15.27 3.88
N ASN A 43 12.71 -15.25 5.06
CA ASN A 43 13.01 -14.32 6.15
C ASN A 43 12.97 -12.81 5.78
N VAL A 44 12.28 -12.43 4.70
CA VAL A 44 12.30 -11.05 4.17
C VAL A 44 11.87 -10.02 5.23
N ALA A 45 10.81 -10.32 5.99
CA ALA A 45 10.33 -9.42 7.03
C ALA A 45 11.31 -9.32 8.20
N GLN A 46 11.91 -10.44 8.63
CA GLN A 46 12.90 -10.50 9.70
C GLN A 46 14.18 -9.77 9.32
N ASP A 47 14.67 -9.98 8.08
CA ASP A 47 15.87 -9.31 7.57
C ASP A 47 15.66 -7.79 7.46
N PHE A 48 14.47 -7.36 7.04
CA PHE A 48 14.10 -5.96 7.03
C PHE A 48 14.07 -5.38 8.44
N MET A 49 13.44 -6.09 9.39
CA MET A 49 13.40 -5.68 10.79
C MET A 49 14.80 -5.65 11.46
N ALA A 50 15.71 -6.52 11.05
CA ALA A 50 17.08 -6.51 11.56
C ALA A 50 17.88 -5.26 11.13
N LYS A 51 17.51 -4.64 10.01
CA LYS A 51 18.19 -3.48 9.42
C LYS A 51 17.56 -2.14 9.78
N THR A 52 16.28 -2.12 10.20
CA THR A 52 15.58 -0.87 10.53
C THR A 52 15.92 -0.35 11.94
N GLU A 53 15.94 0.98 12.08
CA GLU A 53 16.04 1.67 13.36
C GLU A 53 14.66 1.84 14.06
N HIS A 54 13.56 1.57 13.35
CA HIS A 54 12.17 1.79 13.81
C HIS A 54 11.55 0.58 14.54
N ARG A 55 12.36 -0.26 15.19
CA ARG A 55 11.91 -1.51 15.85
C ARG A 55 10.86 -1.30 16.97
N GLU A 56 10.81 -0.12 17.56
CA GLU A 56 9.84 0.19 18.62
C GLU A 56 8.43 0.49 18.06
N THR A 57 8.33 0.90 16.80
CA THR A 57 7.08 1.29 16.13
C THR A 57 6.70 0.36 15.00
N MET A 58 7.55 -0.61 14.66
CA MET A 58 7.35 -1.53 13.56
C MET A 58 7.44 -2.98 14.02
N GLY A 59 6.49 -3.84 13.56
CA GLY A 59 6.53 -5.29 13.74
C GLY A 59 6.65 -6.00 12.40
N GLY A 60 7.53 -7.02 12.31
CA GLY A 60 7.71 -7.85 11.11
C GLY A 60 7.08 -9.23 11.30
N PHE A 61 6.38 -9.73 10.28
CA PHE A 61 5.64 -10.97 10.30
C PHE A 61 5.85 -11.77 9.00
N ASP A 62 5.87 -13.07 9.11
CA ASP A 62 5.85 -14.07 8.02
C ASP A 62 4.61 -14.97 8.07
N GLU A 63 3.83 -14.90 9.17
CA GLU A 63 2.55 -15.56 9.32
C GLU A 63 1.41 -14.54 9.21
N LEU A 64 0.49 -14.78 8.24
CA LEU A 64 -0.58 -13.83 7.90
C LEU A 64 -1.57 -13.58 9.04
N ASP A 65 -1.93 -14.62 9.81
CA ASP A 65 -2.81 -14.52 10.97
C ASP A 65 -2.22 -13.59 12.04
N SER A 66 -0.97 -13.81 12.40
CA SER A 66 -0.24 -12.99 13.36
C SER A 66 -0.12 -11.54 12.91
N PHE A 67 0.13 -11.32 11.62
CA PHE A 67 0.15 -9.99 11.01
C PHE A 67 -1.20 -9.30 11.17
N VAL A 68 -2.30 -9.94 10.77
CA VAL A 68 -3.64 -9.34 10.83
C VAL A 68 -4.08 -9.07 12.26
N GLN A 69 -3.74 -9.96 13.21
CA GLN A 69 -4.02 -9.76 14.64
C GLN A 69 -3.25 -8.59 15.25
N SER A 70 -2.08 -8.24 14.70
CA SER A 70 -1.28 -7.10 15.16
C SER A 70 -1.89 -5.73 14.82
N LEU A 71 -2.89 -5.67 13.93
CA LEU A 71 -3.49 -4.43 13.42
C LEU A 71 -4.66 -3.96 14.29
N ALA A 72 -4.74 -2.64 14.48
CA ALA A 72 -5.91 -2.01 15.10
C ALA A 72 -7.13 -2.07 14.18
N ALA A 73 -8.28 -2.43 14.74
CA ALA A 73 -9.55 -2.39 14.01
C ALA A 73 -10.14 -0.96 14.02
N PRO A 74 -10.81 -0.50 12.95
CA PRO A 74 -10.88 -1.16 11.64
C PRO A 74 -9.48 -1.19 10.99
N ARG A 75 -9.13 -2.38 10.46
CA ARG A 75 -7.80 -2.62 9.91
C ARG A 75 -7.58 -1.83 8.62
N LYS A 76 -6.35 -1.42 8.38
CA LYS A 76 -5.92 -0.78 7.13
C LYS A 76 -4.72 -1.56 6.62
N ILE A 77 -4.81 -2.11 5.43
CA ILE A 77 -3.76 -2.97 4.84
C ILE A 77 -3.40 -2.46 3.47
N LEU A 78 -2.13 -2.05 3.30
CA LEU A 78 -1.56 -1.60 2.04
C LEU A 78 -0.85 -2.78 1.35
N LEU A 79 -1.29 -3.09 0.14
CA LEU A 79 -0.70 -4.13 -0.70
C LEU A 79 0.32 -3.52 -1.66
N LEU A 80 1.53 -4.05 -1.67
CA LEU A 80 2.63 -3.67 -2.55
C LEU A 80 3.21 -4.92 -3.22
N VAL A 81 2.33 -5.68 -3.84
CA VAL A 81 2.64 -6.91 -4.57
C VAL A 81 2.50 -6.72 -6.08
N SER A 82 2.96 -7.70 -6.85
CA SER A 82 2.85 -7.68 -8.30
C SER A 82 1.37 -7.59 -8.73
N ALA A 83 1.09 -6.76 -9.72
CA ALA A 83 -0.26 -6.59 -10.26
C ALA A 83 -0.82 -7.89 -10.87
N GLY A 84 -2.14 -7.99 -10.95
CA GLY A 84 -2.83 -9.15 -11.51
C GLY A 84 -3.14 -10.22 -10.46
N ALA A 85 -2.95 -11.49 -10.77
CA ALA A 85 -3.35 -12.62 -9.95
C ALA A 85 -2.77 -12.60 -8.51
N ALA A 86 -1.57 -12.06 -8.32
CA ALA A 86 -0.97 -11.97 -7.00
C ALA A 86 -1.77 -11.08 -6.03
N VAL A 87 -2.41 -10.02 -6.52
CA VAL A 87 -3.31 -9.19 -5.69
C VAL A 87 -4.57 -9.96 -5.32
N ASP A 88 -5.14 -10.71 -6.27
CA ASP A 88 -6.33 -11.54 -6.02
C ASP A 88 -6.04 -12.62 -4.97
N GLU A 89 -4.90 -13.31 -5.09
CA GLU A 89 -4.43 -14.31 -4.13
C GLU A 89 -4.27 -13.72 -2.70
N VAL A 90 -3.67 -12.54 -2.59
CA VAL A 90 -3.51 -11.86 -1.30
C VAL A 90 -4.86 -11.49 -0.70
N ILE A 91 -5.80 -10.97 -1.50
CA ILE A 91 -7.15 -10.62 -1.04
C ILE A 91 -7.89 -11.89 -0.58
N GLU A 92 -7.82 -12.98 -1.34
CA GLU A 92 -8.45 -14.26 -0.99
C GLU A 92 -7.92 -14.79 0.37
N ASN A 93 -6.60 -14.76 0.56
CA ASN A 93 -5.95 -15.19 1.78
C ASN A 93 -6.26 -14.28 2.99
N LEU A 94 -6.47 -12.97 2.76
CA LEU A 94 -6.83 -12.02 3.81
C LEU A 94 -8.30 -12.12 4.24
N THR A 95 -9.20 -12.39 3.31
CA THR A 95 -10.65 -12.33 3.51
C THR A 95 -11.15 -13.08 4.76
N PRO A 96 -10.65 -14.28 5.12
CA PRO A 96 -11.07 -14.98 6.33
C PRO A 96 -10.80 -14.23 7.64
N PHE A 97 -9.85 -13.31 7.65
CA PHE A 97 -9.42 -12.56 8.84
C PHE A 97 -10.04 -11.16 8.90
N LEU A 98 -10.61 -10.66 7.81
CA LEU A 98 -11.16 -9.31 7.72
C LEU A 98 -12.58 -9.23 8.27
N LYS A 99 -12.98 -8.02 8.63
CA LYS A 99 -14.32 -7.70 9.13
C LYS A 99 -14.89 -6.47 8.43
N ALA A 100 -16.22 -6.34 8.49
CA ALA A 100 -16.90 -5.15 8.00
C ALA A 100 -16.25 -3.88 8.56
N GLY A 101 -15.97 -2.92 7.68
CA GLY A 101 -15.31 -1.66 8.01
C GLY A 101 -13.78 -1.68 7.86
N ASP A 102 -13.14 -2.85 7.68
CA ASP A 102 -11.72 -2.92 7.34
C ASP A 102 -11.48 -2.35 5.93
N LEU A 103 -10.25 -1.96 5.64
CA LEU A 103 -9.83 -1.29 4.41
C LEU A 103 -8.62 -1.98 3.80
N ILE A 104 -8.72 -2.37 2.53
CA ILE A 104 -7.58 -2.77 1.70
C ILE A 104 -7.21 -1.60 0.78
N ILE A 105 -5.92 -1.34 0.66
CA ILE A 105 -5.34 -0.32 -0.23
C ILE A 105 -4.41 -1.06 -1.21
N ASP A 106 -4.78 -1.12 -2.47
CA ASP A 106 -3.94 -1.67 -3.53
C ASP A 106 -3.01 -0.57 -4.04
N GLY A 107 -1.75 -0.61 -3.59
CA GLY A 107 -0.69 0.33 -3.98
C GLY A 107 0.19 -0.17 -5.13
N GLY A 108 -0.15 -1.31 -5.75
CA GLY A 108 0.51 -1.85 -6.93
C GLY A 108 0.14 -1.11 -8.21
N ASN A 109 0.72 -1.56 -9.33
CA ASN A 109 0.35 -1.05 -10.66
C ASN A 109 -0.82 -1.86 -11.26
N SER A 110 -1.88 -2.06 -10.49
CA SER A 110 -3.06 -2.80 -10.94
C SER A 110 -3.78 -2.09 -12.09
N HIS A 111 -4.34 -2.89 -12.99
CA HIS A 111 -5.23 -2.35 -14.02
C HIS A 111 -6.53 -1.85 -13.38
N TYR A 112 -7.00 -0.67 -13.76
CA TYR A 112 -8.17 -0.03 -13.14
C TYR A 112 -9.45 -0.88 -13.17
N ARG A 113 -9.64 -1.73 -14.20
CA ARG A 113 -10.80 -2.65 -14.28
C ARG A 113 -10.73 -3.77 -13.24
N ASP A 114 -9.51 -4.26 -12.93
CA ASP A 114 -9.35 -5.24 -11.85
C ASP A 114 -9.65 -4.61 -10.50
N THR A 115 -9.28 -3.34 -10.31
CA THR A 115 -9.61 -2.56 -9.13
C THR A 115 -11.13 -2.41 -8.97
N GLU A 116 -11.85 -2.12 -10.04
CA GLU A 116 -13.31 -2.03 -10.03
C GLU A 116 -13.97 -3.37 -9.67
N ARG A 117 -13.50 -4.47 -10.24
CA ARG A 117 -13.99 -5.82 -9.92
C ARG A 117 -13.75 -6.16 -8.45
N ARG A 118 -12.53 -5.98 -7.94
CA ARG A 118 -12.17 -6.25 -6.54
C ARG A 118 -12.98 -5.42 -5.57
N LEU A 119 -13.22 -4.16 -5.91
CA LEU A 119 -14.07 -3.26 -5.10
C LEU A 119 -15.49 -3.82 -5.00
N GLN A 120 -16.10 -4.24 -6.12
CA GLN A 120 -17.45 -4.82 -6.13
C GLN A 120 -17.53 -6.12 -5.30
N ASP A 121 -16.53 -6.98 -5.42
CA ASP A 121 -16.47 -8.24 -4.66
C ASP A 121 -16.41 -7.96 -3.14
N LEU A 122 -15.54 -7.04 -2.72
CA LEU A 122 -15.32 -6.71 -1.29
C LEU A 122 -16.47 -5.88 -0.69
N GLU A 123 -17.19 -5.09 -1.49
CA GLU A 123 -18.37 -4.33 -1.06
C GLU A 123 -19.45 -5.26 -0.50
N THR A 124 -19.60 -6.47 -1.05
CA THR A 124 -20.56 -7.47 -0.55
C THR A 124 -20.29 -7.90 0.90
N MET A 125 -19.06 -7.74 1.36
CA MET A 125 -18.60 -8.04 2.72
C MET A 125 -18.46 -6.78 3.58
N ASN A 126 -18.86 -5.61 3.07
CA ASN A 126 -18.65 -4.30 3.71
C ASN A 126 -17.18 -4.01 4.03
N ILE A 127 -16.26 -4.46 3.19
CA ILE A 127 -14.84 -4.14 3.25
C ILE A 127 -14.58 -3.03 2.22
N ASP A 128 -13.93 -1.95 2.66
CA ASP A 128 -13.52 -0.88 1.76
C ASP A 128 -12.31 -1.28 0.92
N TYR A 129 -12.27 -0.77 -0.32
CA TYR A 129 -11.13 -0.98 -1.23
C TYR A 129 -10.73 0.31 -1.94
N LEU A 130 -9.44 0.61 -1.89
CA LEU A 130 -8.82 1.74 -2.58
C LEU A 130 -7.79 1.25 -3.58
N GLY A 131 -7.87 1.74 -4.81
CA GLY A 131 -6.76 1.70 -5.75
C GLY A 131 -5.90 2.95 -5.60
N ALA A 132 -4.65 2.78 -5.22
CA ALA A 132 -3.70 3.87 -4.99
C ALA A 132 -2.55 3.81 -6.00
N GLY A 133 -2.60 4.64 -7.03
CA GLY A 133 -1.47 4.85 -7.93
C GLY A 133 -0.36 5.61 -7.19
N ILE A 134 0.78 4.96 -6.96
CA ILE A 134 1.92 5.53 -6.25
C ILE A 134 3.03 5.82 -7.25
N SER A 135 3.51 7.06 -7.30
CA SER A 135 4.57 7.52 -8.21
C SER A 135 5.77 8.06 -7.44
N GLY A 136 6.97 7.76 -7.93
CA GLY A 136 8.24 8.19 -7.33
C GLY A 136 9.33 7.12 -7.31
N GLY A 137 8.99 5.89 -7.69
CA GLY A 137 9.92 4.76 -7.64
C GLY A 137 10.39 4.42 -6.22
N PRO A 138 11.43 3.59 -6.06
CA PRO A 138 11.95 3.20 -4.75
C PRO A 138 12.38 4.41 -3.89
N ASP A 139 13.12 5.35 -4.45
CA ASP A 139 13.60 6.54 -3.74
C ASP A 139 12.45 7.46 -3.35
N GLY A 140 11.52 7.72 -4.28
CA GLY A 140 10.34 8.53 -4.00
C GLY A 140 9.42 7.89 -2.95
N SER A 141 9.28 6.56 -2.94
CA SER A 141 8.50 5.86 -1.90
C SER A 141 9.02 6.16 -0.49
N ARG A 142 10.35 6.29 -0.37
CA ARG A 142 11.04 6.59 0.89
C ARG A 142 11.00 8.07 1.27
N GLN A 143 11.10 8.97 0.29
CA GLN A 143 11.27 10.41 0.53
C GLN A 143 9.98 11.22 0.40
N GLY A 144 8.98 10.70 -0.28
CA GLY A 144 7.69 11.35 -0.50
C GLY A 144 7.15 11.08 -1.91
N PRO A 145 6.33 10.06 -2.09
CA PRO A 145 5.70 9.77 -3.38
C PRO A 145 4.57 10.76 -3.68
N ALA A 146 4.12 10.78 -4.93
CA ALA A 146 2.79 11.29 -5.27
C ALA A 146 1.79 10.15 -5.27
N ILE A 147 0.58 10.35 -4.72
CA ILE A 147 -0.44 9.29 -4.57
C ILE A 147 -1.77 9.74 -5.17
N MET A 148 -2.27 8.98 -6.15
CA MET A 148 -3.56 9.15 -6.78
C MET A 148 -4.51 8.06 -6.30
N VAL A 149 -5.57 8.41 -5.57
CA VAL A 149 -6.44 7.45 -4.88
C VAL A 149 -7.83 7.39 -5.51
N GLY A 150 -8.34 6.19 -5.73
CA GLY A 150 -9.73 5.96 -6.16
C GLY A 150 -10.37 4.81 -5.36
N GLY A 151 -11.70 4.84 -5.21
CA GLY A 151 -12.46 3.78 -4.52
C GLY A 151 -13.17 4.24 -3.26
N THR A 152 -13.34 3.33 -2.29
CA THR A 152 -14.10 3.57 -1.05
C THR A 152 -13.19 3.67 0.17
N GLY A 153 -13.66 4.32 1.25
CA GLY A 153 -12.93 4.38 2.52
C GLY A 153 -11.77 5.39 2.59
N TYR A 154 -11.55 6.25 1.58
CA TYR A 154 -10.42 7.20 1.57
C TYR A 154 -10.30 8.04 2.85
N LYS A 155 -11.42 8.51 3.41
CA LYS A 155 -11.42 9.30 4.65
C LYS A 155 -10.81 8.58 5.86
N LYS A 156 -10.77 7.24 5.85
CA LYS A 156 -10.18 6.45 6.94
C LYS A 156 -8.65 6.50 6.95
N VAL A 157 -8.02 6.94 5.85
CA VAL A 157 -6.58 6.84 5.64
C VAL A 157 -5.97 8.11 5.02
N SER A 158 -6.78 9.13 4.70
CA SER A 158 -6.34 10.36 4.04
C SER A 158 -5.18 11.05 4.76
N ASP A 159 -5.28 11.21 6.08
CA ASP A 159 -4.25 11.90 6.86
C ASP A 159 -2.91 11.17 6.81
N LEU A 160 -2.95 9.84 6.93
CA LEU A 160 -1.75 9.01 6.81
C LEU A 160 -1.16 9.12 5.40
N LEU A 161 -1.96 8.91 4.34
CA LEU A 161 -1.47 8.98 2.97
C LEU A 161 -0.92 10.37 2.63
N CYS A 162 -1.59 11.44 3.04
CA CYS A 162 -1.10 12.81 2.81
C CYS A 162 0.20 13.09 3.58
N SER A 163 0.39 12.52 4.77
CA SER A 163 1.58 12.76 5.59
C SER A 163 2.88 12.19 5.00
N ILE A 164 2.76 11.14 4.17
CA ILE A 164 3.90 10.43 3.58
C ILE A 164 4.26 10.89 2.17
N THR A 165 3.48 11.78 1.58
CA THR A 165 3.73 12.29 0.22
C THR A 165 4.65 13.49 0.20
N ALA A 166 5.24 13.78 -0.98
CA ALA A 166 5.87 15.05 -1.24
C ALA A 166 4.87 16.20 -1.07
N GLN A 167 5.39 17.40 -0.91
CA GLN A 167 4.61 18.64 -0.91
C GLN A 167 4.96 19.49 -2.13
N ASP A 168 3.97 20.16 -2.69
CA ASP A 168 4.20 21.15 -3.73
C ASP A 168 4.82 22.44 -3.16
N SER A 169 5.09 23.42 -4.03
CA SER A 169 5.68 24.71 -3.64
C SER A 169 4.82 25.52 -2.66
N SER A 170 3.54 25.19 -2.51
CA SER A 170 2.62 25.82 -1.55
C SER A 170 2.52 25.05 -0.22
N GLY A 171 3.21 23.93 -0.09
CA GLY A 171 3.13 23.03 1.07
C GLY A 171 1.95 22.06 1.04
N LYS A 172 1.24 21.96 -0.08
CA LYS A 172 0.14 21.02 -0.24
C LYS A 172 0.65 19.62 -0.54
N ALA A 173 0.14 18.61 0.17
CA ALA A 173 0.49 17.21 -0.05
C ALA A 173 0.15 16.74 -1.47
N CYS A 174 1.08 16.03 -2.10
CA CYS A 174 0.89 15.39 -3.41
C CYS A 174 0.05 14.11 -3.28
N CYS A 175 -1.08 14.18 -2.60
CA CYS A 175 -2.04 13.10 -2.41
C CYS A 175 -3.44 13.61 -2.76
N SER A 176 -4.11 12.94 -3.70
CA SER A 176 -5.43 13.37 -4.15
C SER A 176 -6.38 12.20 -4.31
N TYR A 177 -7.61 12.38 -3.79
CA TYR A 177 -8.72 11.52 -4.16
C TYR A 177 -9.21 11.91 -5.56
N ILE A 178 -9.08 10.97 -6.50
CA ILE A 178 -9.39 11.20 -7.92
C ILE A 178 -10.87 10.94 -8.22
N GLY A 179 -11.45 9.91 -7.58
CA GLY A 179 -12.83 9.53 -7.82
C GLY A 179 -13.16 8.11 -7.34
N ALA A 180 -14.35 7.65 -7.69
CA ALA A 180 -14.80 6.30 -7.37
C ALA A 180 -14.08 5.22 -8.20
N GLY A 181 -14.28 3.97 -7.82
CA GLY A 181 -13.80 2.80 -8.58
C GLY A 181 -12.29 2.81 -8.79
N GLY A 182 -11.88 2.42 -9.98
CA GLY A 182 -10.47 2.32 -10.38
C GLY A 182 -9.79 3.64 -10.76
N ALA A 183 -10.38 4.81 -10.44
CA ALA A 183 -9.91 6.12 -10.91
C ALA A 183 -8.44 6.41 -10.55
N GLY A 184 -7.97 6.02 -9.37
CA GLY A 184 -6.58 6.20 -8.94
C GLY A 184 -5.59 5.44 -9.83
N HIS A 185 -5.85 4.17 -10.07
CA HIS A 185 -5.04 3.34 -10.97
C HIS A 185 -5.14 3.78 -12.43
N TYR A 186 -6.32 4.25 -12.87
CA TYR A 186 -6.48 4.79 -14.21
C TYR A 186 -5.56 5.99 -14.44
N VAL A 187 -5.56 6.96 -13.53
CA VAL A 187 -4.67 8.14 -13.64
C VAL A 187 -3.20 7.73 -13.59
N LYS A 188 -2.83 6.78 -12.70
CA LYS A 188 -1.45 6.26 -12.66
C LYS A 188 -1.06 5.57 -13.96
N MET A 189 -1.94 4.82 -14.58
CA MET A 189 -1.68 4.16 -15.87
C MET A 189 -1.42 5.22 -16.97
N VAL A 190 -2.22 6.27 -17.03
CA VAL A 190 -2.02 7.37 -18.00
C VAL A 190 -0.71 8.10 -17.73
N HIS A 191 -0.42 8.42 -16.46
CA HIS A 191 0.84 9.02 -16.04
C HIS A 191 2.04 8.19 -16.52
N ASN A 192 2.05 6.89 -16.23
CA ASN A 192 3.15 6.01 -16.65
C ASN A 192 3.27 5.92 -18.17
N GLY A 193 2.15 5.90 -18.89
CA GLY A 193 2.17 5.91 -20.36
C GLY A 193 2.87 7.14 -20.94
N ILE A 194 2.63 8.32 -20.37
CA ILE A 194 3.28 9.57 -20.77
C ILE A 194 4.76 9.55 -20.37
N GLU A 195 5.06 9.24 -19.11
CA GLU A 195 6.42 9.22 -18.57
C GLU A 195 7.34 8.27 -19.36
N TYR A 196 6.91 7.07 -19.66
CA TYR A 196 7.70 6.10 -20.43
C TYR A 196 7.87 6.51 -21.90
N ALA A 197 6.87 7.16 -22.51
CA ALA A 197 7.00 7.72 -23.85
C ALA A 197 8.04 8.85 -23.88
N GLU A 198 8.04 9.76 -22.91
CA GLU A 198 9.05 10.81 -22.77
C GLU A 198 10.45 10.23 -22.56
N MET A 199 10.59 9.24 -21.66
CA MET A 199 11.86 8.57 -21.42
C MET A 199 12.42 7.90 -22.69
N GLN A 200 11.56 7.27 -23.49
CA GLN A 200 11.97 6.65 -24.75
C GLN A 200 12.46 7.69 -25.77
N LEU A 201 11.74 8.81 -25.90
CA LEU A 201 12.13 9.90 -26.80
C LEU A 201 13.45 10.56 -26.41
N LEU A 202 13.77 10.61 -25.11
CA LEU A 202 15.05 11.17 -24.63
C LEU A 202 16.21 10.17 -24.77
N ALA A 203 15.93 8.88 -24.90
CA ALA A 203 16.93 7.82 -25.05
C ALA A 203 17.37 7.60 -26.51
N GLU A 204 16.60 8.07 -27.50
CA GLU A 204 16.90 8.04 -28.94
C GLU A 204 17.71 9.26 -29.40
#